data_aa877438be50d8ebd60cd4b93a9bdfe0
#
_entry.id   aa877438be50d8ebd60cd4b93a9bdfe0
#
_cell.length_a   1.000
_cell.length_b   1.000
_cell.length_c   1.000
_cell.angle_alpha   90.00
_cell.angle_beta   90.00
_cell.angle_gamma   90.00
#
_symmetry.space_group_name_H-M   'P 1'
#
loop_
_entity.id
_entity.type
_entity.pdbx_description
1 polymer ?
#
loop_
_entity_poly.entity_id
_entity_poly.type
_entity_poly.pdbx_seq_one_letter_code
_entity_poly.pdbx_strand_id
1 'polypeptide(L)'
;MKVIDNFLSIPDFDKLHQHFFQSKFNWFFNDSIACDKQGLDQYQFVHPFFDVSKPALTTWSPILQPILDKLKAKYVFRIKANLRPRTTQGVLSDYHTDMNLNQQTAIFYLNTNNGYTKFQSNDYPDVKSVANRLVTFYGGLKHCGCSCTDSHVRVVLNINYIPDISNFPSP
;
A
#
# COMPACT_ATOMS: atom_id res chain seq x y z
N MET A 1 4.90 -6.73 -13.09
CA MET A 1 3.76 -6.17 -12.33
C MET A 1 2.51 -7.02 -12.55
N LYS A 2 1.70 -7.23 -11.52
CA LYS A 2 0.42 -7.96 -11.60
C LYS A 2 -0.64 -7.16 -10.85
N VAL A 3 -1.82 -6.98 -11.46
CA VAL A 3 -3.00 -6.36 -10.83
C VAL A 3 -4.07 -7.42 -10.64
N ILE A 4 -4.68 -7.48 -9.46
CA ILE A 4 -5.67 -8.49 -9.09
C ILE A 4 -6.85 -7.78 -8.44
N ASP A 5 -8.02 -7.86 -9.05
CA ASP A 5 -9.27 -7.39 -8.49
C ASP A 5 -9.90 -8.45 -7.58
N ASN A 6 -10.74 -8.01 -6.64
CA ASN A 6 -11.39 -8.90 -5.66
C ASN A 6 -10.37 -9.83 -4.98
N PHE A 7 -9.26 -9.24 -4.53
CA PHE A 7 -8.12 -9.98 -4.01
C PHE A 7 -8.48 -10.81 -2.78
N LEU A 8 -9.20 -10.26 -1.82
CA LEU A 8 -9.71 -11.01 -0.66
C LEU A 8 -11.12 -11.53 -0.91
N SER A 9 -11.55 -12.52 -0.12
CA SER A 9 -12.96 -12.85 -0.01
C SER A 9 -13.75 -11.63 0.51
N ILE A 10 -15.03 -11.53 0.17
CA ILE A 10 -15.87 -10.41 0.64
C ILE A 10 -15.85 -10.31 2.18
N PRO A 11 -16.04 -11.42 2.95
CA PRO A 11 -16.02 -11.33 4.41
C PRO A 11 -14.68 -10.87 4.99
N ASP A 12 -13.54 -11.28 4.40
CA ASP A 12 -12.22 -10.85 4.87
C ASP A 12 -11.96 -9.38 4.53
N PHE A 13 -12.36 -8.96 3.32
CA PHE A 13 -12.26 -7.57 2.92
C PHE A 13 -13.12 -6.66 3.80
N ASP A 14 -14.37 -7.02 4.08
CA ASP A 14 -15.28 -6.23 4.90
C ASP A 14 -14.74 -6.05 6.32
N LYS A 15 -14.23 -7.11 6.93
CA LYS A 15 -13.57 -7.04 8.25
C LYS A 15 -12.38 -6.08 8.22
N LEU A 16 -11.53 -6.20 7.21
CA LEU A 16 -10.36 -5.36 7.06
C LEU A 16 -10.77 -3.90 6.81
N HIS A 17 -11.69 -3.64 5.89
CA HIS A 17 -12.21 -2.32 5.58
C HIS A 17 -12.79 -1.65 6.83
N GLN A 18 -13.67 -2.34 7.56
CA GLN A 18 -14.25 -1.85 8.80
C GLN A 18 -13.18 -1.50 9.83
N HIS A 19 -12.14 -2.31 9.97
CA HIS A 19 -11.02 -2.05 10.89
C HIS A 19 -10.33 -0.71 10.61
N PHE A 20 -10.07 -0.39 9.33
CA PHE A 20 -9.37 0.86 8.96
C PHE A 20 -10.26 2.11 9.02
N PHE A 21 -11.56 1.96 8.78
CA PHE A 21 -12.50 3.10 8.71
C PHE A 21 -13.31 3.32 9.98
N GLN A 22 -13.07 2.55 11.04
CA GLN A 22 -13.69 2.81 12.35
C GLN A 22 -13.08 4.02 13.04
N SER A 23 -13.86 4.71 13.86
CA SER A 23 -13.45 5.94 14.58
C SER A 23 -12.29 5.73 15.59
N LYS A 24 -12.04 4.50 16.01
CA LYS A 24 -10.99 4.14 16.99
C LYS A 24 -9.66 3.72 16.34
N PHE A 25 -9.56 3.72 15.00
CA PHE A 25 -8.31 3.39 14.33
C PHE A 25 -7.33 4.56 14.41
N ASN A 26 -6.13 4.30 14.91
CA ASN A 26 -5.12 5.34 15.15
C ASN A 26 -4.37 5.65 13.85
N TRP A 27 -4.49 6.86 13.37
CA TRP A 27 -3.70 7.42 12.30
C TRP A 27 -2.69 8.42 12.85
N PHE A 28 -1.43 8.30 12.45
CA PHE A 28 -0.35 9.20 12.85
C PHE A 28 -0.05 10.18 11.72
N PHE A 29 0.01 11.47 12.06
CA PHE A 29 0.37 12.51 11.10
C PHE A 29 1.81 12.33 10.61
N ASN A 30 2.02 12.47 9.31
CA ASN A 30 3.31 12.49 8.66
C ASN A 30 3.34 13.67 7.68
N ASP A 31 4.17 14.65 7.96
CA ASP A 31 4.26 15.92 7.24
C ASP A 31 4.88 15.80 5.84
N SER A 32 5.34 14.62 5.46
CA SER A 32 5.96 14.36 4.17
C SER A 32 5.46 13.07 3.53
N ILE A 33 5.48 13.03 2.20
CA ILE A 33 5.25 11.84 1.39
C ILE A 33 6.51 11.59 0.57
N ALA A 34 7.28 10.55 0.91
CA ALA A 34 8.40 10.04 0.11
C ALA A 34 9.50 11.06 -0.27
N CYS A 35 10.04 11.79 0.67
CA CYS A 35 11.17 12.73 0.56
C CYS A 35 10.88 14.14 0.00
N ASP A 36 11.55 15.08 0.57
CA ASP A 36 12.04 16.41 0.15
C ASP A 36 11.13 17.47 -0.49
N LYS A 37 9.99 17.15 -1.09
CA LYS A 37 9.08 18.20 -1.55
C LYS A 37 8.17 18.67 -0.42
N GLN A 38 8.50 19.81 0.13
CA GLN A 38 7.62 20.56 1.00
C GLN A 38 6.55 21.26 0.17
N GLY A 39 5.34 20.73 0.20
CA GLY A 39 4.15 21.40 -0.33
C GLY A 39 3.01 21.22 0.66
N LEU A 40 2.12 22.19 0.78
CA LEU A 40 0.98 22.13 1.72
C LEU A 40 0.12 20.88 1.54
N ASP A 41 0.11 20.28 0.32
CA ASP A 41 -0.65 19.08 -0.02
C ASP A 41 0.20 17.79 0.00
N GLN A 42 1.46 17.84 0.46
CA GLN A 42 2.40 16.73 0.51
C GLN A 42 2.50 16.08 1.89
N TYR A 43 1.38 15.94 2.57
CA TYR A 43 1.28 15.24 3.85
C TYR A 43 0.37 14.01 3.73
N GLN A 44 0.48 13.11 4.71
CA GLN A 44 -0.35 11.92 4.81
C GLN A 44 -0.51 11.52 6.29
N PHE A 45 -1.42 10.61 6.52
CA PHE A 45 -1.48 9.89 7.80
C PHE A 45 -1.01 8.46 7.57
N VAL A 46 -0.31 7.91 8.54
CA VAL A 46 0.25 6.56 8.45
C VAL A 46 -0.11 5.73 9.66
N HIS A 47 -0.20 4.41 9.48
CA HIS A 47 -0.19 3.46 10.58
C HIS A 47 0.80 2.35 10.27
N PRO A 48 1.95 2.29 10.97
CA PRO A 48 2.92 1.22 10.83
C PRO A 48 2.44 -0.01 11.61
N PHE A 49 2.24 -1.13 10.91
CA PHE A 49 1.90 -2.40 11.55
C PHE A 49 3.13 -3.24 11.88
N PHE A 50 4.09 -3.24 10.97
CA PHE A 50 5.28 -4.07 11.06
C PHE A 50 6.46 -3.42 10.35
N ASP A 51 7.65 -3.48 10.96
CA ASP A 51 8.89 -2.98 10.35
C ASP A 51 10.07 -3.70 11.01
N VAL A 52 10.80 -4.52 10.25
CA VAL A 52 11.95 -5.29 10.76
C VAL A 52 13.08 -4.41 11.31
N SER A 53 13.14 -3.14 10.88
CA SER A 53 14.14 -2.18 11.37
C SER A 53 13.74 -1.54 12.71
N LYS A 54 12.51 -1.77 13.20
CA LYS A 54 11.96 -1.15 14.40
C LYS A 54 11.58 -2.19 15.44
N PRO A 55 12.32 -2.33 16.54
CA PRO A 55 12.06 -3.37 17.56
C PRO A 55 10.63 -3.35 18.15
N ALA A 56 9.99 -2.18 18.20
CA ALA A 56 8.62 -2.04 18.70
C ALA A 56 7.54 -2.53 17.71
N LEU A 57 7.89 -2.85 16.46
CA LEU A 57 6.97 -3.24 15.40
C LEU A 57 7.32 -4.62 14.82
N THR A 58 7.48 -5.61 15.68
CA THR A 58 7.91 -6.97 15.29
C THR A 58 6.75 -7.97 15.14
N THR A 59 5.53 -7.56 15.48
CA THR A 59 4.33 -8.43 15.37
C THR A 59 3.21 -7.66 14.69
N TRP A 60 2.73 -8.18 13.57
CA TRP A 60 1.58 -7.58 12.88
C TRP A 60 0.24 -8.02 13.47
N SER A 61 -0.78 -7.21 13.22
CA SER A 61 -2.14 -7.52 13.62
C SER A 61 -2.69 -8.74 12.85
N PRO A 62 -3.36 -9.70 13.51
CA PRO A 62 -3.99 -10.86 12.86
C PRO A 62 -4.97 -10.50 11.74
N ILE A 63 -5.52 -9.29 11.75
CA ILE A 63 -6.41 -8.79 10.68
C ILE A 63 -5.74 -8.77 9.29
N LEU A 64 -4.40 -8.74 9.23
CA LEU A 64 -3.62 -8.73 7.99
C LEU A 64 -3.30 -10.14 7.47
N GLN A 65 -3.52 -11.19 8.28
CA GLN A 65 -3.14 -12.56 7.92
C GLN A 65 -3.74 -13.03 6.58
N PRO A 66 -5.02 -12.78 6.26
CA PRO A 66 -5.59 -13.20 4.98
C PRO A 66 -4.88 -12.62 3.74
N ILE A 67 -4.35 -11.37 3.85
CA ILE A 67 -3.55 -10.78 2.77
C ILE A 67 -2.22 -11.50 2.64
N LEU A 68 -1.52 -11.71 3.76
CA LEU A 68 -0.18 -12.33 3.77
C LEU A 68 -0.22 -13.78 3.27
N ASP A 69 -1.23 -14.55 3.67
CA ASP A 69 -1.44 -15.92 3.20
C ASP A 69 -1.65 -15.95 1.69
N LYS A 70 -2.50 -15.06 1.18
CA LYS A 70 -2.81 -15.02 -0.25
C LYS A 70 -1.65 -14.49 -1.09
N LEU A 71 -0.81 -13.62 -0.54
CA LEU A 71 0.47 -13.20 -1.12
C LEU A 71 1.52 -14.30 -1.07
N LYS A 72 1.31 -15.35 -0.28
CA LYS A 72 2.33 -16.36 0.06
C LYS A 72 3.61 -15.69 0.57
N ALA A 73 3.46 -14.71 1.46
CA ALA A 73 4.57 -13.93 1.98
C ALA A 73 5.41 -14.78 2.93
N LYS A 74 6.61 -15.19 2.49
CA LYS A 74 7.55 -15.97 3.31
C LYS A 74 8.29 -15.12 4.32
N TYR A 75 8.73 -13.94 3.88
CA TYR A 75 9.37 -12.94 4.72
C TYR A 75 8.71 -11.60 4.49
N VAL A 76 8.33 -10.94 5.57
CA VAL A 76 7.76 -9.59 5.55
C VAL A 76 8.78 -8.62 6.13
N PHE A 77 9.07 -7.54 5.42
CA PHE A 77 9.99 -6.49 5.88
C PHE A 77 9.25 -5.32 6.50
N ARG A 78 8.14 -4.91 5.88
CA ARG A 78 7.33 -3.78 6.35
C ARG A 78 5.89 -3.91 5.92
N ILE A 79 4.98 -3.53 6.82
CA ILE A 79 3.56 -3.32 6.54
C ILE A 79 3.18 -1.95 7.08
N LYS A 80 2.69 -1.08 6.20
CA LYS A 80 2.27 0.27 6.54
C LYS A 80 0.99 0.65 5.81
N ALA A 81 0.00 1.14 6.55
CA ALA A 81 -1.14 1.81 5.94
C ALA A 81 -0.82 3.28 5.71
N ASN A 82 -1.28 3.81 4.58
CA ASN A 82 -1.17 5.21 4.22
C ASN A 82 -2.56 5.74 3.87
N LEU A 83 -2.93 6.85 4.50
CA LEU A 83 -4.14 7.61 4.24
C LEU A 83 -3.76 8.98 3.71
N ARG A 84 -4.17 9.30 2.48
CA ARG A 84 -4.05 10.64 1.91
C ARG A 84 -5.42 11.31 1.90
N PRO A 85 -5.56 12.50 2.50
CA PRO A 85 -6.76 13.31 2.37
C PRO A 85 -7.02 13.71 0.92
N ARG A 86 -8.28 14.03 0.64
CA ARG A 86 -8.71 14.63 -0.62
C ARG A 86 -8.02 15.97 -0.85
N THR A 87 -7.65 16.20 -2.10
CA THR A 87 -7.14 17.50 -2.57
C THR A 87 -8.07 18.09 -3.62
N THR A 88 -7.97 19.38 -3.91
CA THR A 88 -8.81 20.05 -4.92
C THR A 88 -8.53 19.58 -6.34
N GLN A 89 -7.29 19.11 -6.58
CA GLN A 89 -6.84 18.50 -7.83
C GLN A 89 -5.94 17.30 -7.49
N GLY A 90 -5.78 16.36 -8.41
CA GLY A 90 -4.89 15.23 -8.20
C GLY A 90 -3.44 15.68 -7.98
N VAL A 91 -2.85 15.34 -6.82
CA VAL A 91 -1.47 15.68 -6.46
C VAL A 91 -0.64 14.41 -6.43
N LEU A 92 0.40 14.34 -7.26
CA LEU A 92 1.38 13.25 -7.26
C LEU A 92 2.42 13.48 -6.17
N SER A 93 2.78 12.42 -5.45
CA SER A 93 3.99 12.41 -4.64
C SER A 93 5.24 12.24 -5.52
N ASP A 94 6.42 12.36 -4.93
CA ASP A 94 7.65 12.05 -5.65
C ASP A 94 7.77 10.56 -5.95
N TYR A 95 8.46 10.25 -7.07
CA TYR A 95 8.82 8.88 -7.40
C TYR A 95 9.86 8.35 -6.43
N HIS A 96 9.58 7.20 -5.85
CA HIS A 96 10.45 6.54 -4.87
C HIS A 96 10.40 5.03 -5.01
N THR A 97 11.33 4.37 -4.37
CA THR A 97 11.28 2.94 -4.05
C THR A 97 11.03 2.81 -2.56
N ASP A 98 10.28 1.79 -2.15
CA ASP A 98 9.96 1.61 -0.72
C ASP A 98 11.17 1.21 0.13
N MET A 99 12.00 0.34 -0.42
CA MET A 99 13.20 -0.21 0.24
C MET A 99 14.24 -0.58 -0.83
N ASN A 100 15.51 -0.50 -0.49
CA ASN A 100 16.62 -0.88 -1.38
C ASN A 100 17.00 -2.37 -1.22
N LEU A 101 16.01 -3.25 -1.28
CA LEU A 101 16.19 -4.69 -1.16
C LEU A 101 15.60 -5.41 -2.37
N ASN A 102 16.09 -6.62 -2.65
CA ASN A 102 15.51 -7.48 -3.69
C ASN A 102 14.22 -8.14 -3.15
N GLN A 103 13.11 -7.45 -3.29
CA GLN A 103 11.82 -7.81 -2.72
C GLN A 103 10.68 -7.49 -3.68
N GLN A 104 9.48 -7.95 -3.33
CA GLN A 104 8.22 -7.51 -3.92
C GLN A 104 7.59 -6.40 -3.07
N THR A 105 6.96 -5.45 -3.73
CA THR A 105 6.03 -4.51 -3.12
C THR A 105 4.61 -4.89 -3.53
N ALA A 106 3.70 -4.94 -2.57
CA ALA A 106 2.27 -5.05 -2.80
C ALA A 106 1.57 -3.79 -2.26
N ILE A 107 0.69 -3.20 -3.08
CA ILE A 107 -0.20 -2.12 -2.66
C ILE A 107 -1.62 -2.65 -2.75
N PHE A 108 -2.29 -2.72 -1.60
CA PHE A 108 -3.68 -3.13 -1.49
C PHE A 108 -4.56 -1.90 -1.24
N TYR A 109 -5.57 -1.71 -2.10
CA TYR A 109 -6.45 -0.55 -2.05
C TYR A 109 -7.68 -0.84 -1.18
N LEU A 110 -7.87 -0.02 -0.14
CA LEU A 110 -8.93 -0.19 0.83
C LEU A 110 -10.24 0.49 0.43
N ASN A 111 -10.20 1.46 -0.49
CA ASN A 111 -11.39 2.14 -0.97
C ASN A 111 -11.27 2.53 -2.45
N THR A 112 -12.43 2.64 -3.10
CA THR A 112 -12.52 3.13 -4.48
C THR A 112 -12.52 4.65 -4.51
N ASN A 113 -11.68 5.21 -5.38
CA ASN A 113 -11.60 6.64 -5.65
C ASN A 113 -10.80 6.87 -6.96
N ASN A 114 -10.77 8.12 -7.45
CA ASN A 114 -10.05 8.47 -8.67
C ASN A 114 -8.52 8.66 -8.50
N GLY A 115 -8.00 8.52 -7.27
CA GLY A 115 -6.57 8.44 -7.04
C GLY A 115 -5.97 7.15 -7.61
N TYR A 116 -4.66 7.12 -7.82
CA TYR A 116 -3.99 6.00 -8.47
C TYR A 116 -2.54 5.85 -8.01
N THR A 117 -1.93 4.75 -8.37
CA THR A 117 -0.48 4.52 -8.28
C THR A 117 0.11 4.62 -9.66
N LYS A 118 1.12 5.48 -9.83
CA LYS A 118 1.85 5.72 -11.08
C LYS A 118 3.26 5.15 -10.99
N PHE A 119 3.73 4.59 -12.08
CA PHE A 119 5.09 4.05 -12.22
C PHE A 119 5.94 4.99 -13.08
N GLN A 120 7.23 5.06 -12.78
CA GLN A 120 8.15 5.94 -13.55
C GLN A 120 8.40 5.39 -14.97
N SER A 121 8.33 4.06 -15.16
CA SER A 121 8.44 3.45 -16.49
C SER A 121 7.11 3.52 -17.24
N ASN A 122 7.16 3.89 -18.51
CA ASN A 122 5.98 3.89 -19.40
C ASN A 122 5.49 2.48 -19.78
N ASP A 123 6.26 1.43 -19.45
CA ASP A 123 5.86 0.03 -19.68
C ASP A 123 4.73 -0.43 -18.76
N TYR A 124 4.42 0.34 -17.73
CA TYR A 124 3.39 0.01 -16.74
C TYR A 124 2.30 1.06 -16.71
N PRO A 125 1.02 0.66 -16.88
CA PRO A 125 -0.10 1.57 -16.78
C PRO A 125 -0.30 2.06 -15.33
N ASP A 126 -0.92 3.22 -15.20
CA ASP A 126 -1.39 3.71 -13.90
C ASP A 126 -2.43 2.75 -13.31
N VAL A 127 -2.31 2.44 -12.03
CA VAL A 127 -3.23 1.53 -11.33
C VAL A 127 -4.19 2.33 -10.47
N LYS A 128 -5.46 2.39 -10.89
CA LYS A 128 -6.55 3.09 -10.19
C LYS A 128 -6.85 2.46 -8.83
N SER A 129 -7.18 3.30 -7.85
CA SER A 129 -7.65 2.86 -6.54
C SER A 129 -9.06 2.28 -6.65
N VAL A 130 -9.15 0.96 -6.57
CA VAL A 130 -10.41 0.20 -6.53
C VAL A 130 -10.40 -0.65 -5.26
N ALA A 131 -11.47 -0.57 -4.47
CA ALA A 131 -11.60 -1.36 -3.24
C ALA A 131 -11.37 -2.85 -3.51
N ASN A 132 -10.61 -3.52 -2.64
CA ASN A 132 -10.22 -4.93 -2.76
C ASN A 132 -9.37 -5.26 -4.00
N ARG A 133 -8.70 -4.26 -4.60
CA ARG A 133 -7.68 -4.44 -5.64
C ARG A 133 -6.30 -4.54 -4.98
N LEU A 134 -5.45 -5.41 -5.53
CA LEU A 134 -4.03 -5.48 -5.18
C LEU A 134 -3.19 -5.31 -6.43
N VAL A 135 -2.13 -4.52 -6.34
CA VAL A 135 -1.04 -4.51 -7.33
C VAL A 135 0.24 -5.00 -6.67
N THR A 136 0.95 -5.92 -7.33
CA THR A 136 2.28 -6.35 -6.89
C THR A 136 3.31 -6.16 -8.00
N PHE A 137 4.51 -5.73 -7.60
CA PHE A 137 5.61 -5.40 -8.51
C PHE A 137 6.97 -5.54 -7.81
N TYR A 138 8.03 -5.56 -8.59
CA TYR A 138 9.40 -5.56 -8.08
C TYR A 138 9.67 -4.30 -7.25
N GLY A 139 10.18 -4.44 -6.03
CA GLY A 139 10.38 -3.34 -5.07
C GLY A 139 11.33 -2.24 -5.51
N GLY A 140 12.24 -2.53 -6.48
CA GLY A 140 13.09 -1.53 -7.10
C GLY A 140 12.41 -0.67 -8.18
N LEU A 141 11.16 -0.97 -8.54
CA LEU A 141 10.42 -0.16 -9.50
C LEU A 141 9.94 1.14 -8.85
N LYS A 142 10.44 2.27 -9.35
CA LYS A 142 10.04 3.60 -8.85
C LYS A 142 8.58 3.87 -9.16
N HIS A 143 7.86 4.27 -8.12
CA HIS A 143 6.44 4.57 -8.18
C HIS A 143 6.08 5.75 -7.29
N CYS A 144 4.88 6.30 -7.51
CA CYS A 144 4.32 7.37 -6.68
C CYS A 144 2.79 7.20 -6.56
N GLY A 145 2.21 7.84 -5.55
CA GLY A 145 0.76 7.88 -5.36
C GLY A 145 0.18 9.21 -5.79
N CYS A 146 -0.97 9.18 -6.46
CA CYS A 146 -1.80 10.37 -6.69
C CYS A 146 -2.91 10.43 -5.62
N SER A 147 -3.16 11.62 -5.06
CA SER A 147 -4.31 11.86 -4.19
C SER A 147 -5.64 11.71 -4.95
N CYS A 148 -6.74 11.59 -4.23
CA CYS A 148 -8.08 11.58 -4.82
C CYS A 148 -8.73 12.97 -4.74
N THR A 149 -9.76 13.19 -5.58
CA THR A 149 -10.58 14.41 -5.59
C THR A 149 -12.06 14.12 -5.36
N ASP A 150 -12.48 12.86 -5.47
CA ASP A 150 -13.86 12.37 -5.46
C ASP A 150 -14.27 11.59 -4.21
N SER A 151 -13.35 11.38 -3.29
CA SER A 151 -13.58 10.69 -2.01
C SER A 151 -12.91 11.47 -0.88
N HIS A 152 -13.36 11.33 0.36
CA HIS A 152 -12.74 12.03 1.51
C HIS A 152 -11.26 11.69 1.68
N VAL A 153 -10.92 10.45 1.42
CA VAL A 153 -9.56 9.93 1.60
C VAL A 153 -9.24 8.85 0.56
N ARG A 154 -7.96 8.67 0.27
CA ARG A 154 -7.40 7.50 -0.40
C ARG A 154 -6.61 6.70 0.61
N VAL A 155 -7.00 5.44 0.83
CA VAL A 155 -6.35 4.55 1.80
C VAL A 155 -5.78 3.34 1.10
N VAL A 156 -4.50 3.06 1.36
CA VAL A 156 -3.79 1.89 0.84
C VAL A 156 -2.99 1.21 1.95
N LEU A 157 -2.81 -0.10 1.83
CA LEU A 157 -1.87 -0.86 2.63
C LEU A 157 -0.67 -1.22 1.74
N ASN A 158 0.52 -0.82 2.17
CA ASN A 158 1.78 -1.10 1.50
C ASN A 158 2.50 -2.22 2.25
N ILE A 159 2.89 -3.28 1.53
CA ILE A 159 3.54 -4.49 2.06
C ILE A 159 4.81 -4.75 1.26
N ASN A 160 5.94 -4.79 1.96
CA ASN A 160 7.23 -5.16 1.38
C ASN A 160 7.61 -6.56 1.86
N TYR A 161 7.80 -7.51 0.93
CA TYR A 161 7.91 -8.92 1.26
C TYR A 161 8.72 -9.72 0.24
N ILE A 162 9.16 -10.92 0.63
CA ILE A 162 9.63 -11.97 -0.27
C ILE A 162 8.56 -13.06 -0.33
N PRO A 163 8.06 -13.42 -1.52
CA PRO A 163 7.11 -14.52 -1.66
C PRO A 163 7.79 -15.87 -1.45
N ASP A 164 7.03 -16.86 -1.03
CA ASP A 164 7.47 -18.25 -1.06
C ASP A 164 7.44 -18.76 -2.51
N ILE A 165 8.61 -18.98 -3.07
CA ILE A 165 8.79 -19.47 -4.44
C ILE A 165 8.93 -21.01 -4.50
N SER A 166 8.88 -21.71 -3.37
CA SER A 166 9.09 -23.16 -3.32
C SER A 166 8.06 -23.98 -4.11
N ASN A 167 6.92 -23.36 -4.45
CA ASN A 167 5.81 -23.98 -5.21
C ASN A 167 5.68 -23.49 -6.66
N PHE A 168 6.64 -22.71 -7.17
CA PHE A 168 6.66 -22.40 -8.59
C PHE A 168 7.42 -23.51 -9.32
N PRO A 169 6.89 -24.06 -10.44
CA PRO A 169 7.65 -24.98 -11.26
C PRO A 169 8.95 -24.28 -11.70
N SER A 170 10.05 -25.00 -11.57
CA SER A 170 11.33 -24.55 -12.13
C SER A 170 11.16 -24.28 -13.62
N PRO A 171 11.80 -23.25 -14.18
CA PRO A 171 11.73 -22.92 -15.60
C PRO A 171 12.17 -24.06 -16.48
#